data_5a00f34ff6e561f02a4c9c191bf87e12
#
_entry.id   5a00f34ff6e561f02a4c9c191bf87e12
#
_cell.length_a   1.000
_cell.length_b   1.000
_cell.length_c   1.000
_cell.angle_alpha   90.00
_cell.angle_beta   90.00
_cell.angle_gamma   90.00
#
_symmetry.space_group_name_H-M   'P 1'
#
loop_
_entity.id
_entity.type
_entity.pdbx_description
1 polymer ?
#
loop_
_entity_poly.entity_id
_entity_poly.type
_entity_poly.pdbx_seq_one_letter_code
_entity_poly.pdbx_strand_id
1 'polypeptide(L)'
;MKNKKKTSGLIKSKPLRRIICIVLCVCVLCALFVVCANAYMISYAKKYILSYDELSSHSFDCIMVLGARKGSPMLDERLEFGLKAYETGCSEKLLMSGDHGTESYDEVNFMKDYAVTNGVEADNVFMDHAGFSTYESMYRARDVFEVESMLVVTQTYHLYRAVYNARKLGLDAYGYKAEHLLYPEINNIREAAARVKDFVWCIFKPEPTYLGEAIPISSSGALTDDKIRE
;
A
#
# COMPACT_ATOMS: atom_id res chain seq x y z
N MET A 1 26.51 -0.09 -61.72
CA MET A 1 27.02 0.86 -60.73
C MET A 1 26.21 0.69 -59.45
N LYS A 2 26.82 0.11 -58.38
CA LYS A 2 26.14 -0.14 -57.10
C LYS A 2 26.43 1.00 -56.15
N ASN A 3 25.40 1.79 -55.80
CA ASN A 3 25.47 2.84 -54.78
C ASN A 3 25.48 2.19 -53.37
N LYS A 4 26.66 2.07 -52.76
CA LYS A 4 26.78 1.75 -51.33
C LYS A 4 26.38 2.97 -50.52
N LYS A 5 25.20 2.94 -49.88
CA LYS A 5 24.80 3.91 -48.87
C LYS A 5 25.78 3.86 -47.70
N LYS A 6 26.52 4.96 -47.49
CA LYS A 6 27.34 5.21 -46.29
C LYS A 6 26.42 5.50 -45.07
N THR A 7 26.17 4.53 -44.24
CA THR A 7 25.45 4.69 -42.94
C THR A 7 26.38 4.55 -41.73
N SER A 8 27.62 5.03 -41.81
CA SER A 8 28.61 4.81 -40.73
C SER A 8 29.32 6.05 -40.26
N GLY A 9 28.70 7.24 -40.31
CA GLY A 9 29.35 8.52 -40.02
C GLY A 9 29.10 9.11 -38.62
N LEU A 10 27.96 8.81 -37.95
CA LEU A 10 27.59 9.53 -36.73
C LEU A 10 28.28 9.05 -35.44
N ILE A 11 28.74 7.80 -35.37
CA ILE A 11 29.32 7.23 -34.12
C ILE A 11 30.85 7.52 -33.99
N LYS A 12 31.45 8.18 -34.97
CA LYS A 12 32.93 8.40 -34.99
C LYS A 12 33.43 9.65 -34.23
N SER A 13 32.55 10.56 -33.79
CA SER A 13 33.02 11.74 -33.05
C SER A 13 33.27 11.40 -31.57
N LYS A 14 34.49 11.71 -31.09
CA LYS A 14 34.90 11.48 -29.68
C LYS A 14 33.91 12.05 -28.67
N PRO A 15 33.35 13.27 -28.85
CA PRO A 15 32.37 13.82 -27.90
C PRO A 15 31.06 13.03 -27.87
N LEU A 16 30.53 12.57 -29.03
CA LEU A 16 29.33 11.78 -29.09
C LEU A 16 29.48 10.42 -28.38
N ARG A 17 30.62 9.75 -28.54
CA ARG A 17 30.90 8.50 -27.80
C ARG A 17 30.93 8.73 -26.27
N ARG A 18 31.49 9.84 -25.80
CA ARG A 18 31.49 10.20 -24.36
C ARG A 18 30.08 10.41 -23.86
N ILE A 19 29.24 11.15 -24.59
CA ILE A 19 27.83 11.38 -24.24
C ILE A 19 27.08 10.03 -24.15
N ILE A 20 27.23 9.16 -25.14
CA ILE A 20 26.59 7.83 -25.13
C ILE A 20 27.06 7.01 -23.92
N CYS A 21 28.37 7.00 -23.62
CA CYS A 21 28.86 6.29 -22.44
C CYS A 21 28.27 6.86 -21.13
N ILE A 22 28.19 8.18 -20.99
CA ILE A 22 27.59 8.81 -19.80
C ILE A 22 26.12 8.41 -19.68
N VAL A 23 25.34 8.50 -20.77
CA VAL A 23 23.92 8.11 -20.76
C VAL A 23 23.76 6.63 -20.39
N LEU A 24 24.59 5.74 -20.95
CA LEU A 24 24.57 4.32 -20.62
C LEU A 24 24.90 4.08 -19.13
N CYS A 25 25.92 4.77 -18.60
CA CYS A 25 26.26 4.68 -17.18
C CYS A 25 25.10 5.15 -16.29
N VAL A 26 24.44 6.27 -16.63
CA VAL A 26 23.27 6.76 -15.89
C VAL A 26 22.12 5.75 -15.96
N CYS A 27 21.84 5.19 -17.14
CA CYS A 27 20.80 4.16 -17.28
C CYS A 27 21.09 2.92 -16.42
N VAL A 28 22.33 2.46 -16.38
CA VAL A 28 22.74 1.33 -15.54
C VAL A 28 22.59 1.66 -14.06
N LEU A 29 23.02 2.86 -13.62
CA LEU A 29 22.86 3.30 -12.23
C LEU A 29 21.38 3.39 -11.83
N CYS A 30 20.52 3.93 -12.70
CA CYS A 30 19.08 3.97 -12.46
C CYS A 30 18.48 2.55 -12.37
N ALA A 31 18.87 1.64 -13.24
CA ALA A 31 18.41 0.26 -13.20
C ALA A 31 18.87 -0.46 -11.91
N LEU A 32 20.11 -0.27 -11.50
CA LEU A 32 20.63 -0.79 -10.24
C LEU A 32 19.87 -0.21 -9.04
N PHE A 33 19.59 1.09 -9.03
CA PHE A 33 18.80 1.73 -7.98
C PHE A 33 17.41 1.10 -7.85
N VAL A 34 16.70 0.91 -8.99
CA VAL A 34 15.39 0.26 -9.01
C VAL A 34 15.46 -1.15 -8.40
N VAL A 35 16.42 -1.95 -8.82
CA VAL A 35 16.61 -3.32 -8.30
C VAL A 35 16.93 -3.32 -6.82
N CYS A 36 17.88 -2.50 -6.39
CA CYS A 36 18.30 -2.42 -4.98
C CYS A 36 17.18 -1.91 -4.07
N ALA A 37 16.46 -0.87 -4.47
CA ALA A 37 15.33 -0.33 -3.69
C ALA A 37 14.23 -1.37 -3.52
N ASN A 38 13.85 -2.09 -4.60
CA ASN A 38 12.87 -3.17 -4.54
C ASN A 38 13.33 -4.33 -3.63
N ALA A 39 14.56 -4.81 -3.82
CA ALA A 39 15.11 -5.91 -3.03
C ALA A 39 15.19 -5.54 -1.54
N TYR A 40 15.63 -4.33 -1.23
CA TYR A 40 15.71 -3.83 0.14
C TYR A 40 14.34 -3.74 0.80
N MET A 41 13.36 -3.12 0.11
CA MET A 41 12.00 -2.96 0.64
C MET A 41 11.34 -4.31 0.93
N ILE A 42 11.42 -5.26 -0.01
CA ILE A 42 10.88 -6.61 0.16
C ILE A 42 11.57 -7.34 1.31
N SER A 43 12.91 -7.33 1.34
CA SER A 43 13.69 -7.99 2.38
C SER A 43 13.42 -7.43 3.78
N TYR A 44 13.25 -6.10 3.86
CA TYR A 44 12.89 -5.42 5.10
C TYR A 44 11.52 -5.85 5.60
N ALA A 45 10.50 -5.76 4.73
CA ALA A 45 9.11 -6.03 5.10
C ALA A 45 8.83 -7.50 5.40
N LYS A 46 9.52 -8.44 4.73
CA LYS A 46 9.35 -9.88 4.97
C LYS A 46 9.49 -10.30 6.44
N LYS A 47 10.26 -9.56 7.23
CA LYS A 47 10.52 -9.85 8.65
C LYS A 47 9.28 -9.60 9.53
N TYR A 48 8.30 -8.89 9.02
CA TYR A 48 7.13 -8.43 9.73
C TYR A 48 5.83 -9.03 9.17
N ILE A 49 5.93 -10.09 8.37
CA ILE A 49 4.75 -10.79 7.85
C ILE A 49 4.42 -11.93 8.78
N LEU A 50 3.21 -11.92 9.31
CA LEU A 50 2.70 -12.93 10.22
C LEU A 50 1.89 -13.98 9.46
N SER A 51 1.93 -15.20 9.96
CA SER A 51 0.99 -16.26 9.63
C SER A 51 -0.29 -16.14 10.49
N TYR A 52 -1.36 -16.84 10.10
CA TYR A 52 -2.61 -16.83 10.86
C TYR A 52 -2.42 -17.25 12.33
N ASP A 53 -1.63 -18.30 12.55
CA ASP A 53 -1.40 -18.86 13.90
C ASP A 53 -0.65 -17.90 14.84
N GLU A 54 0.10 -16.95 14.28
CA GLU A 54 0.84 -15.94 15.05
C GLU A 54 -0.04 -14.76 15.48
N LEU A 55 -1.18 -14.50 14.79
CA LEU A 55 -2.00 -13.32 15.01
C LEU A 55 -2.49 -13.21 16.45
N SER A 56 -2.99 -14.30 17.04
CA SER A 56 -3.53 -14.32 18.40
C SER A 56 -2.49 -14.01 19.50
N SER A 57 -1.19 -14.06 19.17
CA SER A 57 -0.11 -13.71 20.10
C SER A 57 0.27 -12.23 20.06
N HIS A 58 -0.35 -11.45 19.17
CA HIS A 58 -0.10 -10.02 19.00
C HIS A 58 -1.35 -9.21 19.40
N SER A 59 -1.13 -7.94 19.75
CA SER A 59 -2.19 -6.97 19.98
C SER A 59 -1.87 -5.71 19.21
N PHE A 60 -2.84 -5.22 18.42
CA PHE A 60 -2.72 -4.04 17.58
C PHE A 60 -3.83 -3.03 17.88
N ASP A 61 -3.55 -1.75 17.68
CA ASP A 61 -4.57 -0.71 17.79
C ASP A 61 -5.65 -0.88 16.72
N CYS A 62 -5.25 -1.33 15.51
CA CYS A 62 -6.21 -1.67 14.47
C CYS A 62 -5.68 -2.71 13.48
N ILE A 63 -6.63 -3.34 12.78
CA ILE A 63 -6.38 -4.08 11.54
C ILE A 63 -6.74 -3.14 10.39
N MET A 64 -5.75 -2.74 9.59
CA MET A 64 -5.97 -1.93 8.40
C MET A 64 -6.20 -2.83 7.18
N VAL A 65 -7.38 -2.71 6.57
CA VAL A 65 -7.72 -3.37 5.31
C VAL A 65 -7.57 -2.36 4.18
N LEU A 66 -6.62 -2.62 3.27
CA LEU A 66 -6.40 -1.73 2.13
C LEU A 66 -7.42 -2.00 1.02
N GLY A 67 -8.00 -0.95 0.52
CA GLY A 67 -8.97 -0.98 -0.54
C GLY A 67 -8.45 -1.53 -1.87
N ALA A 68 -9.37 -1.98 -2.69
CA ALA A 68 -9.19 -2.36 -4.09
C ALA A 68 -10.50 -2.13 -4.82
N ARG A 69 -10.50 -2.25 -6.14
CA ARG A 69 -11.71 -2.02 -6.93
C ARG A 69 -12.91 -2.79 -6.37
N LYS A 70 -14.00 -2.06 -6.03
CA LYS A 70 -15.27 -2.62 -5.55
C LYS A 70 -15.77 -3.75 -6.50
N GLY A 71 -16.17 -4.87 -5.91
CA GLY A 71 -16.62 -6.06 -6.65
C GLY A 71 -15.47 -6.83 -7.33
N SER A 72 -14.23 -6.56 -6.98
CA SER A 72 -13.10 -7.37 -7.44
C SER A 72 -12.80 -8.50 -6.44
N PRO A 73 -12.39 -9.68 -6.93
CA PRO A 73 -11.96 -10.77 -6.05
C PRO A 73 -10.84 -10.35 -5.08
N MET A 74 -10.03 -9.36 -5.47
CA MET A 74 -8.98 -8.82 -4.60
C MET A 74 -9.54 -8.13 -3.37
N LEU A 75 -10.61 -7.34 -3.50
CA LEU A 75 -11.23 -6.68 -2.36
C LEU A 75 -11.94 -7.69 -1.46
N ASP A 76 -12.67 -8.63 -2.08
CA ASP A 76 -13.40 -9.66 -1.35
C ASP A 76 -12.44 -10.49 -0.48
N GLU A 77 -11.27 -10.89 -1.01
CA GLU A 77 -10.23 -11.57 -0.23
C GLU A 77 -9.70 -10.71 0.91
N ARG A 78 -9.42 -9.41 0.68
CA ARG A 78 -8.93 -8.53 1.75
C ARG A 78 -9.92 -8.41 2.89
N LEU A 79 -11.21 -8.28 2.57
CA LEU A 79 -12.28 -8.20 3.57
C LEU A 79 -12.40 -9.50 4.34
N GLU A 80 -12.42 -10.65 3.65
CA GLU A 80 -12.44 -11.96 4.29
C GLU A 80 -11.28 -12.17 5.24
N PHE A 81 -10.04 -11.90 4.78
CA PHE A 81 -8.84 -12.05 5.61
C PHE A 81 -8.75 -11.01 6.73
N GLY A 82 -9.28 -9.80 6.51
CA GLY A 82 -9.41 -8.79 7.55
C GLY A 82 -10.31 -9.25 8.69
N LEU A 83 -11.47 -9.84 8.35
CA LEU A 83 -12.38 -10.42 9.34
C LEU A 83 -11.79 -11.65 10.04
N LYS A 84 -11.12 -12.55 9.32
CA LYS A 84 -10.38 -13.67 9.93
C LYS A 84 -9.34 -13.20 10.94
N ALA A 85 -8.63 -12.10 10.64
CA ALA A 85 -7.69 -11.51 11.58
C ALA A 85 -8.42 -10.92 12.80
N TYR A 86 -9.54 -10.24 12.59
CA TYR A 86 -10.38 -9.69 13.66
C TYR A 86 -10.90 -10.76 14.61
N GLU A 87 -11.34 -11.90 14.10
CA GLU A 87 -11.81 -13.05 14.88
C GLU A 87 -10.73 -13.65 15.81
N THR A 88 -9.44 -13.44 15.53
CA THR A 88 -8.35 -13.89 16.42
C THR A 88 -8.23 -13.05 17.69
N GLY A 89 -8.92 -11.89 17.75
CA GLY A 89 -8.84 -10.94 18.85
C GLY A 89 -7.52 -10.14 18.88
N CYS A 90 -6.73 -10.15 17.82
CA CYS A 90 -5.49 -9.37 17.74
C CYS A 90 -5.74 -7.85 17.68
N SER A 91 -6.96 -7.42 17.39
CA SER A 91 -7.43 -6.03 17.52
C SER A 91 -8.95 -6.00 17.62
N GLU A 92 -9.48 -4.99 18.30
CA GLU A 92 -10.93 -4.70 18.38
C GLU A 92 -11.38 -3.69 17.32
N LYS A 93 -10.46 -3.12 16.52
CA LYS A 93 -10.74 -2.04 15.56
C LYS A 93 -10.32 -2.45 14.15
N LEU A 94 -11.17 -2.07 13.19
CA LEU A 94 -10.88 -2.17 11.75
C LEU A 94 -10.72 -0.75 11.17
N LEU A 95 -9.70 -0.52 10.36
CA LEU A 95 -9.50 0.71 9.59
C LEU A 95 -9.59 0.36 8.10
N MET A 96 -10.70 0.73 7.46
CA MET A 96 -10.94 0.53 6.04
C MET A 96 -10.36 1.73 5.28
N SER A 97 -9.27 1.55 4.53
CA SER A 97 -8.61 2.64 3.82
C SER A 97 -8.70 2.44 2.32
N GLY A 98 -9.27 3.41 1.63
CA GLY A 98 -9.48 3.38 0.19
C GLY A 98 -9.66 4.77 -0.41
N ASP A 99 -9.99 4.80 -1.70
CA ASP A 99 -10.26 6.02 -2.45
C ASP A 99 -11.78 6.27 -2.54
N HIS A 100 -12.19 7.49 -2.18
CA HIS A 100 -13.55 7.98 -2.31
C HIS A 100 -13.67 8.92 -3.54
N GLY A 101 -13.09 8.54 -4.67
CA GLY A 101 -12.91 9.40 -5.84
C GLY A 101 -14.19 9.90 -6.53
N THR A 102 -15.36 9.28 -6.33
CA THR A 102 -16.67 9.74 -6.86
C THR A 102 -17.80 9.15 -6.03
N GLU A 103 -18.94 9.88 -5.89
CA GLU A 103 -20.16 9.40 -5.19
C GLU A 103 -20.68 8.04 -5.71
N SER A 104 -20.41 7.72 -6.97
CA SER A 104 -20.78 6.41 -7.56
C SER A 104 -19.80 5.29 -7.24
N TYR A 105 -18.61 5.61 -6.71
CA TYR A 105 -17.56 4.66 -6.38
C TYR A 105 -17.16 4.80 -4.91
N ASP A 106 -18.02 4.30 -4.05
CA ASP A 106 -17.91 4.36 -2.62
C ASP A 106 -17.35 3.03 -2.09
N GLU A 107 -16.03 2.92 -2.13
CA GLU A 107 -15.32 1.70 -1.75
C GLU A 107 -15.32 1.50 -0.24
N VAL A 108 -15.01 2.56 0.52
CA VAL A 108 -14.84 2.46 1.98
C VAL A 108 -16.15 2.18 2.70
N ASN A 109 -17.26 2.78 2.26
CA ASN A 109 -18.59 2.45 2.79
C ASN A 109 -18.95 0.99 2.50
N PHE A 110 -18.67 0.48 1.28
CA PHE A 110 -18.86 -0.94 0.97
C PHE A 110 -18.03 -1.84 1.91
N MET A 111 -16.78 -1.47 2.20
CA MET A 111 -15.91 -2.24 3.09
C MET A 111 -16.45 -2.24 4.53
N LYS A 112 -16.93 -1.09 5.03
CA LYS A 112 -17.56 -0.98 6.36
C LYS A 112 -18.85 -1.80 6.42
N ASP A 113 -19.74 -1.67 5.40
CA ASP A 113 -20.99 -2.44 5.33
C ASP A 113 -20.75 -3.94 5.33
N TYR A 114 -19.72 -4.39 4.62
CA TYR A 114 -19.30 -5.78 4.63
C TYR A 114 -18.90 -6.25 6.03
N ALA A 115 -18.07 -5.49 6.74
CA ALA A 115 -17.65 -5.84 8.10
C ALA A 115 -18.83 -5.87 9.08
N VAL A 116 -19.70 -4.86 9.04
CA VAL A 116 -20.88 -4.78 9.92
C VAL A 116 -21.86 -5.92 9.64
N THR A 117 -22.11 -6.24 8.37
CA THR A 117 -23.00 -7.36 7.99
C THR A 117 -22.45 -8.71 8.47
N ASN A 118 -21.13 -8.82 8.63
CA ASN A 118 -20.47 -10.02 9.17
C ASN A 118 -20.21 -9.95 10.68
N GLY A 119 -20.90 -9.06 11.40
CA GLY A 119 -20.97 -9.09 12.86
C GLY A 119 -19.97 -8.19 13.60
N VAL A 120 -19.23 -7.34 12.90
CA VAL A 120 -18.39 -6.33 13.55
C VAL A 120 -19.25 -5.12 13.95
N GLU A 121 -19.12 -4.66 15.18
CA GLU A 121 -19.82 -3.46 15.65
C GLU A 121 -19.43 -2.24 14.82
N ALA A 122 -20.40 -1.44 14.36
CA ALA A 122 -20.17 -0.28 13.49
C ALA A 122 -19.19 0.74 14.10
N ASP A 123 -19.22 0.90 15.43
CA ASP A 123 -18.32 1.77 16.18
C ASP A 123 -16.84 1.29 16.20
N ASN A 124 -16.63 0.04 15.82
CA ASN A 124 -15.29 -0.54 15.71
C ASN A 124 -14.74 -0.51 14.29
N VAL A 125 -15.51 0.01 13.31
CA VAL A 125 -15.07 0.10 11.90
C VAL A 125 -14.89 1.55 11.48
N PHE A 126 -13.65 1.96 11.34
CA PHE A 126 -13.25 3.27 10.86
C PHE A 126 -13.09 3.31 9.35
N MET A 127 -13.36 4.45 8.74
CA MET A 127 -13.20 4.68 7.30
C MET A 127 -12.18 5.78 7.03
N ASP A 128 -11.14 5.45 6.27
CA ASP A 128 -10.21 6.42 5.70
C ASP A 128 -10.58 6.70 4.25
N HIS A 129 -11.31 7.80 4.03
CA HIS A 129 -11.82 8.24 2.72
C HIS A 129 -10.75 8.89 1.82
N ALA A 130 -9.56 9.15 2.34
CA ALA A 130 -8.48 9.84 1.61
C ALA A 130 -7.20 9.02 1.49
N GLY A 131 -7.33 7.70 1.47
CA GLY A 131 -6.25 6.76 1.22
C GLY A 131 -5.90 6.63 -0.27
N PHE A 132 -5.60 7.76 -0.95
CA PHE A 132 -5.35 7.80 -2.41
C PHE A 132 -4.10 7.05 -2.85
N SER A 133 -3.20 6.78 -1.96
CA SER A 133 -2.02 5.94 -2.18
C SER A 133 -1.64 5.21 -0.90
N THR A 134 -0.91 4.09 -1.04
CA THR A 134 -0.45 3.32 0.12
C THR A 134 0.37 4.14 1.10
N TYR A 135 1.20 5.06 0.59
CA TYR A 135 1.97 5.97 1.44
C TYR A 135 1.05 6.89 2.25
N GLU A 136 0.04 7.50 1.59
CA GLU A 136 -0.91 8.39 2.27
C GLU A 136 -1.78 7.66 3.27
N SER A 137 -2.25 6.44 2.96
CA SER A 137 -2.97 5.60 3.91
C SER A 137 -2.19 5.37 5.20
N MET A 138 -0.87 5.04 5.09
CA MET A 138 -0.01 4.83 6.26
C MET A 138 0.27 6.14 7.02
N TYR A 139 0.44 7.24 6.29
CA TYR A 139 0.64 8.56 6.89
C TYR A 139 -0.60 8.98 7.69
N ARG A 140 -1.78 8.81 7.10
CA ARG A 140 -3.06 9.14 7.76
C ARG A 140 -3.39 8.20 8.91
N ALA A 141 -3.04 6.92 8.83
CA ALA A 141 -3.17 5.99 9.96
C ALA A 141 -2.44 6.54 11.20
N ARG A 142 -1.22 7.07 11.02
CA ARG A 142 -0.44 7.65 12.12
C ARG A 142 -1.01 8.98 12.60
N ASP A 143 -1.28 9.92 11.70
CA ASP A 143 -1.50 11.33 12.07
C ASP A 143 -2.97 11.71 12.18
N VAL A 144 -3.87 11.03 11.47
CA VAL A 144 -5.32 11.25 11.56
C VAL A 144 -5.96 10.28 12.55
N PHE A 145 -5.62 8.99 12.44
CA PHE A 145 -6.20 7.96 13.30
C PHE A 145 -5.38 7.68 14.56
N GLU A 146 -4.24 8.36 14.73
CA GLU A 146 -3.36 8.26 15.90
C GLU A 146 -2.99 6.80 16.24
N VAL A 147 -2.81 5.98 15.20
CA VAL A 147 -2.40 4.58 15.30
C VAL A 147 -0.92 4.51 15.63
N GLU A 148 -0.54 3.69 16.62
CA GLU A 148 0.86 3.38 16.95
C GLU A 148 1.25 2.00 16.43
N SER A 149 0.34 1.01 16.54
CA SER A 149 0.54 -0.38 16.12
C SER A 149 -0.58 -0.88 15.23
N MET A 150 -0.25 -1.63 14.15
CA MET A 150 -1.27 -2.10 13.23
C MET A 150 -0.92 -3.38 12.48
N LEU A 151 -1.97 -4.14 12.13
CA LEU A 151 -1.88 -5.25 11.18
C LEU A 151 -2.40 -4.79 9.81
N VAL A 152 -1.58 -4.85 8.79
CA VAL A 152 -1.97 -4.50 7.40
C VAL A 152 -2.40 -5.75 6.66
N VAL A 153 -3.60 -5.73 6.07
CA VAL A 153 -4.17 -6.85 5.32
C VAL A 153 -4.31 -6.47 3.83
N THR A 154 -3.59 -7.17 2.98
CA THR A 154 -3.63 -7.01 1.51
C THR A 154 -2.88 -8.17 0.83
N GLN A 155 -2.93 -8.24 -0.52
CA GLN A 155 -2.21 -9.27 -1.28
C GLN A 155 -0.69 -9.12 -1.18
N THR A 156 0.03 -10.24 -1.30
CA THR A 156 1.49 -10.34 -1.11
C THR A 156 2.29 -9.33 -1.91
N TYR A 157 1.95 -9.11 -3.20
CA TYR A 157 2.68 -8.17 -4.05
C TYR A 157 2.62 -6.72 -3.54
N HIS A 158 1.52 -6.34 -2.87
CA HIS A 158 1.27 -5.03 -2.27
C HIS A 158 1.76 -4.93 -0.82
N LEU A 159 1.67 -6.03 -0.07
CA LEU A 159 1.90 -6.09 1.37
C LEU A 159 3.29 -5.61 1.78
N TYR A 160 4.33 -6.00 1.03
CA TYR A 160 5.70 -5.57 1.34
C TYR A 160 5.86 -4.05 1.28
N ARG A 161 5.21 -3.38 0.33
CA ARG A 161 5.24 -1.92 0.21
C ARG A 161 4.45 -1.26 1.32
N ALA A 162 3.30 -1.78 1.66
CA ALA A 162 2.45 -1.25 2.72
C ALA A 162 3.14 -1.32 4.09
N VAL A 163 3.66 -2.49 4.48
CA VAL A 163 4.40 -2.67 5.74
C VAL A 163 5.67 -1.83 5.78
N TYR A 164 6.41 -1.73 4.67
CA TYR A 164 7.60 -0.88 4.61
C TYR A 164 7.24 0.59 4.86
N ASN A 165 6.23 1.12 4.16
CA ASN A 165 5.79 2.51 4.31
C ASN A 165 5.37 2.80 5.76
N ALA A 166 4.52 1.96 6.33
CA ALA A 166 4.05 2.09 7.71
C ALA A 166 5.23 2.18 8.70
N ARG A 167 6.14 1.22 8.65
CA ARG A 167 7.30 1.19 9.55
C ARG A 167 8.27 2.36 9.34
N LYS A 168 8.48 2.82 8.11
CA LYS A 168 9.32 4.00 7.81
C LYS A 168 8.67 5.31 8.24
N LEU A 169 7.36 5.34 8.35
CA LEU A 169 6.62 6.45 8.92
C LEU A 169 6.57 6.42 10.46
N GLY A 170 6.99 5.33 11.09
CA GLY A 170 7.12 5.21 12.55
C GLY A 170 6.08 4.31 13.22
N LEU A 171 5.18 3.69 12.46
CA LEU A 171 4.19 2.74 12.96
C LEU A 171 4.84 1.38 13.28
N ASP A 172 4.42 0.72 14.35
CA ASP A 172 4.76 -0.69 14.59
C ASP A 172 3.81 -1.59 13.78
N ALA A 173 4.13 -1.76 12.50
CA ALA A 173 3.26 -2.41 11.55
C ALA A 173 3.73 -3.81 11.19
N TYR A 174 2.77 -4.74 11.16
CA TYR A 174 2.91 -6.10 10.68
C TYR A 174 1.97 -6.32 9.49
N GLY A 175 2.22 -7.38 8.74
CA GLY A 175 1.43 -7.70 7.57
C GLY A 175 0.82 -9.10 7.64
N TYR A 176 -0.41 -9.23 7.18
CA TYR A 176 -1.10 -10.49 6.99
C TYR A 176 -1.55 -10.63 5.53
N LYS A 177 -1.23 -11.75 4.91
CA LYS A 177 -1.47 -11.96 3.48
C LYS A 177 -2.93 -12.32 3.22
N ALA A 178 -3.59 -11.51 2.40
CA ALA A 178 -4.93 -11.80 1.88
C ALA A 178 -4.81 -12.45 0.50
N GLU A 179 -4.70 -13.76 0.42
CA GLU A 179 -4.40 -14.41 -0.85
C GLU A 179 -4.86 -15.87 -0.89
N HIS A 180 -5.98 -16.13 -1.58
CA HIS A 180 -6.40 -17.45 -2.03
C HIS A 180 -6.02 -17.69 -3.49
N LEU A 181 -6.04 -16.61 -4.31
CA LEU A 181 -5.83 -16.67 -5.74
C LEU A 181 -4.44 -16.15 -6.11
N LEU A 182 -3.91 -16.70 -7.20
CA LEU A 182 -2.69 -16.18 -7.81
C LEU A 182 -3.06 -14.97 -8.69
N TYR A 183 -2.43 -13.84 -8.43
CA TYR A 183 -2.64 -12.62 -9.19
C TYR A 183 -1.65 -12.46 -10.35
N PRO A 184 -2.06 -11.80 -11.47
CA PRO A 184 -1.21 -11.63 -12.64
C PRO A 184 0.12 -10.93 -12.33
N GLU A 185 1.19 -11.33 -13.00
CA GLU A 185 2.53 -10.74 -12.84
C GLU A 185 2.60 -9.25 -13.19
N ILE A 186 1.65 -8.73 -13.98
CA ILE A 186 1.57 -7.29 -14.28
C ILE A 186 1.45 -6.45 -13.02
N ASN A 187 0.82 -6.97 -11.97
CA ASN A 187 0.74 -6.30 -10.69
C ASN A 187 2.14 -6.13 -10.06
N ASN A 188 3.02 -7.11 -10.23
CA ASN A 188 4.39 -7.03 -9.74
C ASN A 188 5.22 -5.94 -10.45
N ILE A 189 5.00 -5.74 -11.77
CA ILE A 189 5.68 -4.68 -12.54
C ILE A 189 5.22 -3.30 -12.07
N ARG A 190 3.91 -3.09 -11.92
CA ARG A 190 3.35 -1.85 -11.37
C ARG A 190 3.87 -1.59 -9.96
N GLU A 191 3.90 -2.61 -9.12
CA GLU A 191 4.40 -2.50 -7.75
C GLU A 191 5.90 -2.21 -7.69
N ALA A 192 6.70 -2.70 -8.64
CA ALA A 192 8.12 -2.38 -8.70
C ALA A 192 8.35 -0.87 -8.88
N ALA A 193 7.57 -0.22 -9.73
CA ALA A 193 7.61 1.24 -9.90
C ALA A 193 7.07 1.98 -8.68
N ALA A 194 5.95 1.50 -8.10
CA ALA A 194 5.34 2.08 -6.90
C ALA A 194 6.29 2.00 -5.69
N ARG A 195 7.03 0.89 -5.53
CA ARG A 195 8.04 0.73 -4.46
C ARG A 195 9.16 1.76 -4.59
N VAL A 196 9.64 2.05 -5.80
CA VAL A 196 10.68 3.07 -6.01
C VAL A 196 10.17 4.46 -5.61
N LYS A 197 8.94 4.81 -6.03
CA LYS A 197 8.30 6.07 -5.62
C LYS A 197 8.20 6.16 -4.09
N ASP A 198 7.63 5.14 -3.47
CA ASP A 198 7.37 5.14 -2.03
C ASP A 198 8.68 5.05 -1.21
N PHE A 199 9.71 4.38 -1.73
CA PHE A 199 11.06 4.40 -1.14
C PHE A 199 11.58 5.82 -1.01
N VAL A 200 11.47 6.63 -2.08
CA VAL A 200 11.87 8.04 -2.07
C VAL A 200 10.97 8.86 -1.13
N TRP A 201 9.67 8.63 -1.15
CA TRP A 201 8.71 9.33 -0.28
C TRP A 201 8.94 9.03 1.20
N CYS A 202 9.31 7.82 1.56
CA CYS A 202 9.68 7.47 2.94
C CYS A 202 10.97 8.17 3.42
N ILE A 203 11.83 8.66 2.51
CA ILE A 203 13.02 9.47 2.87
C ILE A 203 12.62 10.93 3.12
N PHE A 204 11.85 11.52 2.20
CA PHE A 204 11.48 12.95 2.26
C PHE A 204 10.24 13.22 3.13
N LYS A 205 9.41 12.22 3.34
CA LYS A 205 8.18 12.24 4.13
C LYS A 205 7.24 13.41 3.77
N PRO A 206 6.87 13.58 2.47
CA PRO A 206 5.93 14.62 2.11
C PRO A 206 4.59 14.39 2.81
N GLU A 207 3.90 15.49 3.13
CA GLU A 207 2.54 15.42 3.66
C GLU A 207 1.58 14.79 2.63
N PRO A 208 0.52 14.11 3.10
CA PRO A 208 -0.51 13.56 2.21
C PRO A 208 -1.32 14.69 1.57
N THR A 209 -2.02 14.37 0.48
CA THR A 209 -2.88 15.32 -0.24
C THR A 209 -3.97 15.93 0.67
N TYR A 210 -4.52 15.11 1.57
CA TYR A 210 -5.49 15.54 2.58
C TYR A 210 -5.11 14.93 3.93
N LEU A 211 -4.83 15.79 4.91
CA LEU A 211 -4.58 15.35 6.28
C LEU A 211 -5.90 15.30 7.06
N GLY A 212 -6.62 16.42 7.15
CA GLY A 212 -7.86 16.52 7.93
C GLY A 212 -7.63 16.67 9.44
N GLU A 213 -8.73 16.66 10.17
CA GLU A 213 -8.70 16.67 11.64
C GLU A 213 -8.41 15.26 12.17
N ALA A 214 -7.84 15.18 13.38
CA ALA A 214 -7.56 13.90 14.01
C ALA A 214 -8.87 13.23 14.48
N ILE A 215 -9.00 11.95 14.19
CA ILE A 215 -10.06 11.05 14.63
C ILE A 215 -9.39 9.81 15.23
N PRO A 216 -9.00 9.84 16.50
CA PRO A 216 -8.22 8.76 17.11
C PRO A 216 -8.91 7.41 16.98
N ILE A 217 -8.14 6.36 16.68
CA ILE A 217 -8.66 4.98 16.55
C ILE A 217 -9.28 4.45 17.85
N SER A 218 -8.94 5.06 18.97
CA SER A 218 -9.53 4.78 20.28
C SER A 218 -10.95 5.34 20.46
N SER A 219 -11.40 6.19 19.52
CA SER A 219 -12.76 6.77 19.53
C SER A 219 -13.80 5.84 18.90
N SER A 220 -14.94 6.36 18.46
CA SER A 220 -15.95 5.62 17.72
C SER A 220 -15.74 5.74 16.20
N GLY A 221 -15.82 4.62 15.49
CA GLY A 221 -15.78 4.57 14.04
C GLY A 221 -16.96 5.31 13.36
N ALA A 222 -18.03 5.61 14.10
CA ALA A 222 -19.14 6.45 13.61
C ALA A 222 -18.70 7.87 13.28
N LEU A 223 -17.61 8.38 13.89
CA LEU A 223 -17.06 9.71 13.58
C LEU A 223 -16.49 9.81 12.15
N THR A 224 -16.27 8.67 11.50
CA THR A 224 -15.79 8.60 10.11
C THR A 224 -16.92 8.40 9.11
N ASP A 225 -18.18 8.28 9.57
CA ASP A 225 -19.33 8.08 8.69
C ASP A 225 -19.66 9.37 7.93
N ASP A 226 -19.76 9.27 6.61
CA ASP A 226 -20.17 10.33 5.69
C ASP A 226 -21.64 10.20 5.28
N LYS A 227 -22.31 9.11 5.67
CA LYS A 227 -23.72 8.82 5.43
C LYS A 227 -24.42 8.52 6.74
N ILE A 228 -25.66 9.02 6.88
CA ILE A 228 -26.54 8.61 7.96
C ILE A 228 -26.88 7.14 7.72
N ARG A 229 -26.44 6.26 8.59
CA ARG A 229 -26.80 4.83 8.61
C ARG A 229 -28.05 4.71 9.47
N GLU A 230 -29.20 4.43 8.85
CA GLU A 230 -30.48 4.15 9.52
C GLU A 230 -30.49 2.72 10.11
#